data_81ec00de66b9b96f237873c4613d6c62
#
_entry.id   81ec00de66b9b96f237873c4613d6c62
#
_cell.length_a   1.000
_cell.length_b   1.000
_cell.length_c   1.000
_cell.angle_alpha   90.00
_cell.angle_beta   90.00
_cell.angle_gamma   90.00
#
_symmetry.space_group_name_H-M   'P 1'
#
loop_
_entity.id
_entity.type
_entity.pdbx_description
1 polymer ?
#
loop_
_entity_poly.entity_id
_entity_poly.type
_entity_poly.pdbx_seq_one_letter_code
_entity_poly.pdbx_strand_id
1 'polypeptide(L)'
;MISKMTKYSFILLSEGQETFLERLQELGVVDITRSSRPVDEKSSALLEKAGRLRTLISKLSAVDCGKDADSGMIRKAAADCSGLDADAFAELAAETFSRIGEIETEIQATGRELRERQPWGDFDKEAVDRLAGLGYVFHYYKMGTKSFEALDKSKYALQVINNDGKNVHFVVVATADGEYDFPAQECPAPAGSWKECEAKLEGLNAELVRCKATLAGLAAESGKLAAELEKTGSELDRYLAGATGEQAA
;
A
#
# COMPACT_ATOMS: atom_id res chain seq x y z
N MET A 1 42.19 18.87 -13.64
CA MET A 1 43.00 18.25 -14.65
C MET A 1 42.18 17.21 -15.35
N ILE A 2 41.81 17.38 -16.63
CA ILE A 2 41.02 16.41 -17.37
C ILE A 2 41.97 15.49 -18.10
N SER A 3 42.04 14.22 -17.69
CA SER A 3 42.84 13.20 -18.38
C SER A 3 42.14 12.81 -19.69
N LYS A 4 42.89 12.79 -20.79
CA LYS A 4 42.41 12.28 -22.06
C LYS A 4 42.24 10.77 -21.96
N MET A 5 41.03 10.27 -22.05
CA MET A 5 40.73 8.83 -22.06
C MET A 5 40.45 8.37 -23.48
N THR A 6 41.00 7.20 -23.85
CA THR A 6 40.79 6.58 -25.15
C THR A 6 40.02 5.27 -24.93
N LYS A 7 38.90 5.08 -25.65
CA LYS A 7 38.13 3.85 -25.61
C LYS A 7 38.68 2.86 -26.64
N TYR A 8 39.04 1.67 -26.19
CA TYR A 8 39.44 0.56 -27.04
C TYR A 8 38.36 -0.52 -26.98
N SER A 9 38.10 -1.19 -28.09
CA SER A 9 37.24 -2.37 -28.18
C SER A 9 38.12 -3.54 -28.64
N PHE A 10 38.04 -4.65 -27.90
CA PHE A 10 38.79 -5.86 -28.21
C PHE A 10 37.83 -6.97 -28.56
N ILE A 11 38.11 -7.73 -29.58
CA ILE A 11 37.42 -8.98 -29.95
C ILE A 11 38.42 -10.12 -29.68
N LEU A 12 38.01 -11.05 -28.83
CA LEU A 12 38.87 -12.15 -28.37
C LEU A 12 38.18 -13.47 -28.64
N LEU A 13 38.99 -14.52 -28.89
CA LEU A 13 38.48 -15.89 -28.84
C LEU A 13 38.25 -16.30 -27.39
N SER A 14 37.22 -17.10 -27.14
CA SER A 14 36.75 -17.50 -25.80
C SER A 14 37.89 -18.12 -24.97
N GLU A 15 38.77 -18.93 -25.57
CA GLU A 15 39.87 -19.59 -24.89
C GLU A 15 40.97 -18.64 -24.34
N GLY A 16 41.05 -17.41 -24.83
CA GLY A 16 42.05 -16.43 -24.42
C GLY A 16 41.52 -15.31 -23.48
N GLN A 17 40.23 -15.34 -23.14
CA GLN A 17 39.59 -14.25 -22.45
C GLN A 17 40.11 -14.04 -21.01
N GLU A 18 40.22 -15.10 -20.23
CA GLU A 18 40.68 -15.01 -18.83
C GLU A 18 42.13 -14.48 -18.77
N THR A 19 43.01 -15.07 -19.54
CA THR A 19 44.43 -14.64 -19.59
C THR A 19 44.60 -13.21 -20.08
N PHE A 20 43.72 -12.75 -20.99
CA PHE A 20 43.75 -11.36 -21.47
C PHE A 20 43.23 -10.39 -20.40
N LEU A 21 42.18 -10.74 -19.67
CA LEU A 21 41.65 -9.93 -18.59
C LEU A 21 42.64 -9.83 -17.42
N GLU A 22 43.30 -10.92 -17.05
CA GLU A 22 44.37 -10.92 -16.03
C GLU A 22 45.48 -9.96 -16.41
N ARG A 23 45.97 -10.02 -17.66
CA ARG A 23 47.01 -9.11 -18.14
C ARG A 23 46.58 -7.64 -18.17
N LEU A 24 45.31 -7.37 -18.51
CA LEU A 24 44.76 -5.99 -18.47
C LEU A 24 44.65 -5.49 -17.02
N GLN A 25 44.31 -6.36 -16.08
CA GLN A 25 44.26 -6.05 -14.67
C GLN A 25 45.65 -5.78 -14.07
N GLU A 26 46.67 -6.56 -14.48
CA GLU A 26 48.06 -6.34 -14.10
C GLU A 26 48.59 -4.98 -14.59
N LEU A 27 48.14 -4.51 -15.77
CA LEU A 27 48.53 -3.20 -16.30
C LEU A 27 48.01 -2.04 -15.46
N GLY A 28 46.87 -2.20 -14.74
CA GLY A 28 46.31 -1.24 -13.78
C GLY A 28 45.88 0.12 -14.38
N VAL A 29 45.87 0.24 -15.72
CA VAL A 29 45.59 1.50 -16.45
C VAL A 29 44.29 1.48 -17.25
N VAL A 30 43.55 0.36 -17.18
CA VAL A 30 42.31 0.16 -17.96
C VAL A 30 41.12 0.02 -17.03
N ASP A 31 40.15 0.88 -17.21
CA ASP A 31 38.82 0.73 -16.58
C ASP A 31 37.91 -0.04 -17.53
N ILE A 32 37.42 -1.19 -17.10
CA ILE A 32 36.55 -2.06 -17.89
C ILE A 32 35.12 -1.67 -17.61
N THR A 33 34.52 -0.90 -18.51
CA THR A 33 33.09 -0.59 -18.46
C THR A 33 32.29 -1.78 -18.99
N ARG A 34 31.64 -2.50 -18.12
CA ARG A 34 30.73 -3.60 -18.49
C ARG A 34 29.43 -3.09 -19.04
N SER A 35 28.86 -3.76 -20.05
CA SER A 35 27.54 -3.47 -20.52
C SER A 35 26.53 -3.89 -19.44
N SER A 36 25.70 -2.96 -18.98
CA SER A 36 24.59 -3.23 -18.08
C SER A 36 23.31 -3.64 -18.82
N ARG A 37 23.39 -3.86 -20.13
CA ARG A 37 22.25 -4.29 -20.94
C ARG A 37 22.10 -5.80 -20.88
N PRO A 38 20.88 -6.32 -20.69
CA PRO A 38 20.64 -7.76 -20.78
C PRO A 38 20.94 -8.26 -22.18
N VAL A 39 21.57 -9.40 -22.29
CA VAL A 39 21.90 -10.08 -23.56
C VAL A 39 20.91 -11.20 -23.88
N ASP A 40 20.21 -11.70 -22.86
CA ASP A 40 19.22 -12.78 -22.95
C ASP A 40 18.23 -12.73 -21.77
N GLU A 41 17.32 -13.70 -21.72
CA GLU A 41 16.29 -13.82 -20.67
C GLU A 41 16.91 -14.03 -19.27
N LYS A 42 17.99 -14.79 -19.16
CA LYS A 42 18.64 -15.07 -17.87
C LYS A 42 19.30 -13.82 -17.29
N SER A 43 20.04 -13.08 -18.10
CA SER A 43 20.64 -11.81 -17.67
C SER A 43 19.59 -10.75 -17.37
N SER A 44 18.46 -10.75 -18.10
CA SER A 44 17.30 -9.89 -17.80
C SER A 44 16.70 -10.21 -16.43
N ALA A 45 16.49 -11.49 -16.12
CA ALA A 45 15.97 -11.94 -14.83
C ALA A 45 16.89 -11.57 -13.65
N LEU A 46 18.20 -11.72 -13.82
CA LEU A 46 19.19 -11.34 -12.79
C LEU A 46 19.21 -9.82 -12.57
N LEU A 47 19.13 -9.03 -13.63
CA LEU A 47 19.03 -7.56 -13.54
C LEU A 47 17.75 -7.13 -12.83
N GLU A 48 16.63 -7.76 -13.15
CA GLU A 48 15.34 -7.51 -12.50
C GLU A 48 15.37 -7.87 -11.02
N LYS A 49 15.94 -9.05 -10.67
CA LYS A 49 16.13 -9.45 -9.27
C LYS A 49 16.99 -8.43 -8.52
N ALA A 50 18.12 -8.02 -9.08
CA ALA A 50 18.98 -7.01 -8.47
C ALA A 50 18.28 -5.66 -8.32
N GLY A 51 17.49 -5.24 -9.30
CA GLY A 51 16.68 -4.02 -9.25
C GLY A 51 15.63 -4.07 -8.14
N ARG A 52 14.90 -5.19 -8.01
CA ARG A 52 13.95 -5.42 -6.92
C ARG A 52 14.60 -5.36 -5.55
N LEU A 53 15.74 -6.05 -5.36
CA LEU A 53 16.47 -6.03 -4.10
C LEU A 53 16.96 -4.62 -3.71
N ARG A 54 17.51 -3.85 -4.65
CA ARG A 54 17.91 -2.45 -4.40
C ARG A 54 16.74 -1.58 -3.97
N THR A 55 15.61 -1.73 -4.64
CA THR A 55 14.38 -0.98 -4.30
C THR A 55 13.89 -1.33 -2.89
N LEU A 56 13.88 -2.62 -2.53
CA LEU A 56 13.48 -3.07 -1.19
C LEU A 56 14.43 -2.58 -0.12
N ILE A 57 15.74 -2.68 -0.33
CA ILE A 57 16.76 -2.17 0.60
C ILE A 57 16.56 -0.66 0.83
N SER A 58 16.34 0.10 -0.25
CA SER A 58 16.08 1.54 -0.16
C SER A 58 14.82 1.85 0.62
N LYS A 59 13.72 1.11 0.37
CA LYS A 59 12.47 1.27 1.11
C LYS A 59 12.63 0.91 2.58
N LEU A 60 13.29 -0.21 2.90
CA LEU A 60 13.52 -0.64 4.28
C LEU A 60 14.42 0.34 5.04
N SER A 61 15.44 0.91 4.40
CA SER A 61 16.30 1.93 5.03
C SER A 61 15.57 3.24 5.33
N ALA A 62 14.47 3.51 4.66
CA ALA A 62 13.61 4.67 4.88
C ALA A 62 12.48 4.41 5.91
N VAL A 63 12.37 3.18 6.45
CA VAL A 63 11.37 2.86 7.46
C VAL A 63 11.67 3.61 8.75
N ASP A 64 10.83 4.59 9.07
CA ASP A 64 10.86 5.26 10.37
C ASP A 64 10.10 4.39 11.39
N CYS A 65 10.82 3.85 12.35
CA CYS A 65 10.23 3.03 13.40
C CYS A 65 9.32 3.82 14.38
N GLY A 66 9.19 5.14 14.18
CA GLY A 66 8.33 6.01 14.99
C GLY A 66 8.52 5.86 16.52
N LYS A 67 8.23 6.90 17.26
CA LYS A 67 8.35 6.87 18.74
C LYS A 67 7.29 5.97 19.41
N ASP A 68 6.24 5.62 18.67
CA ASP A 68 5.09 4.85 19.16
C ASP A 68 5.16 3.35 18.82
N ALA A 69 6.24 2.90 18.16
CA ALA A 69 6.40 1.51 17.83
C ALA A 69 6.76 0.69 19.08
N ASP A 70 5.92 -0.29 19.40
CA ASP A 70 6.19 -1.25 20.49
C ASP A 70 7.47 -2.04 20.19
N SER A 71 8.52 -1.74 20.97
CA SER A 71 9.82 -2.39 20.83
C SER A 71 9.76 -3.92 21.01
N GLY A 72 8.76 -4.42 21.73
CA GLY A 72 8.49 -5.85 21.88
C GLY A 72 8.00 -6.48 20.58
N MET A 73 7.08 -5.81 19.90
CA MET A 73 6.56 -6.26 18.59
C MET A 73 7.64 -6.26 17.52
N ILE A 74 8.47 -5.21 17.46
CA ILE A 74 9.59 -5.11 16.52
C ILE A 74 10.59 -6.24 16.74
N ARG A 75 10.97 -6.50 18.00
CA ARG A 75 11.92 -7.56 18.36
C ARG A 75 11.39 -8.94 18.01
N LYS A 76 10.09 -9.19 18.25
CA LYS A 76 9.43 -10.42 17.85
C LYS A 76 9.44 -10.57 16.33
N ALA A 77 9.06 -9.55 15.58
CA ALA A 77 9.06 -9.57 14.12
C ALA A 77 10.48 -9.82 13.57
N ALA A 78 11.51 -9.17 14.11
CA ALA A 78 12.90 -9.43 13.72
C ALA A 78 13.30 -10.90 13.98
N ALA A 79 12.93 -11.47 15.13
CA ALA A 79 13.19 -12.87 15.43
C ALA A 79 12.46 -13.83 14.47
N ASP A 80 11.20 -13.55 14.16
CA ASP A 80 10.41 -14.34 13.21
C ASP A 80 11.01 -14.30 11.80
N CYS A 81 11.59 -13.18 11.39
CA CYS A 81 12.24 -12.99 10.09
C CYS A 81 13.69 -13.53 10.03
N SER A 82 14.34 -13.75 11.18
CA SER A 82 15.76 -14.14 11.24
C SER A 82 16.04 -15.50 10.57
N GLY A 83 15.07 -16.41 10.54
CA GLY A 83 15.17 -17.72 9.92
C GLY A 83 14.85 -17.76 8.42
N LEU A 84 14.37 -16.67 7.82
CA LEU A 84 14.00 -16.62 6.40
C LEU A 84 15.24 -16.56 5.51
N ASP A 85 15.18 -17.21 4.35
CA ASP A 85 16.12 -17.00 3.27
C ASP A 85 15.90 -15.62 2.60
N ALA A 86 16.79 -15.22 1.72
CA ALA A 86 16.75 -13.89 1.12
C ALA A 86 15.54 -13.68 0.20
N ASP A 87 15.07 -14.71 -0.49
CA ASP A 87 13.95 -14.61 -1.41
C ASP A 87 12.63 -14.52 -0.61
N ALA A 88 12.41 -15.39 0.38
CA ALA A 88 11.24 -15.32 1.27
C ALA A 88 11.22 -14.01 2.09
N PHE A 89 12.39 -13.52 2.50
CA PHE A 89 12.51 -12.22 3.18
C PHE A 89 12.12 -11.06 2.26
N ALA A 90 12.55 -11.08 1.00
CA ALA A 90 12.19 -10.07 0.02
C ALA A 90 10.70 -10.10 -0.30
N GLU A 91 10.09 -11.28 -0.41
CA GLU A 91 8.68 -11.48 -0.65
C GLU A 91 7.85 -10.92 0.52
N LEU A 92 8.16 -11.31 1.75
CA LEU A 92 7.50 -10.80 2.94
C LEU A 92 7.58 -9.27 3.06
N ALA A 93 8.75 -8.68 2.75
CA ALA A 93 8.91 -7.24 2.75
C ALA A 93 8.01 -6.58 1.69
N ALA A 94 7.97 -7.11 0.47
CA ALA A 94 7.15 -6.57 -0.61
C ALA A 94 5.65 -6.68 -0.29
N GLU A 95 5.20 -7.83 0.19
CA GLU A 95 3.81 -8.06 0.62
C GLU A 95 3.41 -7.12 1.76
N THR A 96 4.30 -6.93 2.75
CA THR A 96 4.01 -6.04 3.89
C THR A 96 3.89 -4.59 3.44
N PHE A 97 4.74 -4.11 2.51
CA PHE A 97 4.59 -2.78 1.91
C PHE A 97 3.28 -2.62 1.15
N SER A 98 2.90 -3.62 0.34
CA SER A 98 1.62 -3.62 -0.39
C SER A 98 0.44 -3.55 0.58
N ARG A 99 0.46 -4.41 1.61
CA ARG A 99 -0.62 -4.47 2.60
C ARG A 99 -0.79 -3.17 3.37
N ILE A 100 0.29 -2.48 3.72
CA ILE A 100 0.23 -1.15 4.34
C ILE A 100 -0.49 -0.16 3.42
N GLY A 101 -0.17 -0.13 2.13
CA GLY A 101 -0.83 0.75 1.16
C GLY A 101 -2.33 0.47 1.02
N GLU A 102 -2.72 -0.81 1.03
CA GLU A 102 -4.12 -1.23 1.02
C GLU A 102 -4.84 -0.76 2.29
N ILE A 103 -4.27 -1.04 3.47
CA ILE A 103 -4.83 -0.64 4.76
C ILE A 103 -5.01 0.89 4.84
N GLU A 104 -4.02 1.66 4.42
CA GLU A 104 -4.10 3.13 4.42
C GLU A 104 -5.23 3.63 3.50
N THR A 105 -5.42 2.98 2.35
CA THR A 105 -6.53 3.27 1.45
C THR A 105 -7.88 2.92 2.08
N GLU A 106 -7.97 1.75 2.74
CA GLU A 106 -9.17 1.32 3.44
C GLU A 106 -9.51 2.22 4.63
N ILE A 107 -8.52 2.67 5.40
CA ILE A 107 -8.69 3.64 6.49
C ILE A 107 -9.30 4.94 5.96
N GLN A 108 -8.79 5.46 4.85
CA GLN A 108 -9.33 6.68 4.24
C GLN A 108 -10.77 6.50 3.74
N ALA A 109 -11.07 5.37 3.11
CA ALA A 109 -12.42 5.06 2.64
C ALA A 109 -13.39 4.91 3.81
N THR A 110 -13.06 4.08 4.81
CA THR A 110 -13.88 3.87 6.00
C THR A 110 -14.06 5.15 6.82
N GLY A 111 -13.00 6.00 6.88
CA GLY A 111 -13.10 7.31 7.54
C GLY A 111 -14.04 8.29 6.81
N ARG A 112 -14.19 8.19 5.49
CA ARG A 112 -15.22 8.94 4.75
C ARG A 112 -16.62 8.41 5.07
N GLU A 113 -16.80 7.10 5.02
CA GLU A 113 -18.07 6.45 5.38
C GLU A 113 -18.50 6.79 6.81
N LEU A 114 -17.56 6.79 7.76
CA LEU A 114 -17.83 7.17 9.15
C LEU A 114 -18.40 8.60 9.23
N ARG A 115 -17.77 9.56 8.53
CA ARG A 115 -18.24 10.95 8.51
C ARG A 115 -19.63 11.10 7.86
N GLU A 116 -19.94 10.27 6.88
CA GLU A 116 -21.26 10.25 6.22
C GLU A 116 -22.33 9.60 7.09
N ARG A 117 -21.99 8.53 7.83
CA ARG A 117 -22.95 7.82 8.69
C ARG A 117 -23.12 8.46 10.06
N GLN A 118 -22.07 9.07 10.62
CA GLN A 118 -22.08 9.63 11.99
C GLN A 118 -23.25 10.60 12.25
N PRO A 119 -23.63 11.51 11.32
CA PRO A 119 -24.77 12.40 11.53
C PRO A 119 -26.11 11.68 11.64
N TRP A 120 -26.22 10.45 11.14
CA TRP A 120 -27.45 9.64 11.20
C TRP A 120 -27.60 8.85 12.51
N GLY A 121 -26.59 8.91 13.38
CA GLY A 121 -26.63 8.24 14.68
C GLY A 121 -26.44 6.72 14.56
N ASP A 122 -26.66 6.08 15.70
CA ASP A 122 -26.65 4.63 15.80
C ASP A 122 -28.09 4.11 15.63
N PHE A 123 -28.39 3.58 14.46
CA PHE A 123 -29.71 3.03 14.19
C PHE A 123 -29.64 1.54 13.86
N ASP A 124 -30.67 0.83 14.27
CA ASP A 124 -30.85 -0.57 13.98
C ASP A 124 -31.45 -0.74 12.57
N LYS A 125 -30.60 -1.10 11.61
CA LYS A 125 -31.02 -1.35 10.24
C LYS A 125 -32.06 -2.46 10.15
N GLU A 126 -31.94 -3.51 10.95
CA GLU A 126 -32.90 -4.62 10.96
C GLU A 126 -34.29 -4.15 11.44
N ALA A 127 -34.34 -3.21 12.40
CA ALA A 127 -35.60 -2.61 12.84
C ALA A 127 -36.21 -1.75 11.73
N VAL A 128 -35.42 -0.98 11.00
CA VAL A 128 -35.89 -0.21 9.83
C VAL A 128 -36.41 -1.15 8.73
N ASP A 129 -35.71 -2.22 8.41
CA ASP A 129 -36.10 -3.20 7.40
C ASP A 129 -37.38 -3.94 7.80
N ARG A 130 -37.57 -4.25 9.11
CA ARG A 130 -38.84 -4.82 9.62
C ARG A 130 -40.00 -3.87 9.46
N LEU A 131 -39.82 -2.59 9.75
CA LEU A 131 -40.85 -1.57 9.56
C LEU A 131 -41.15 -1.35 8.07
N ALA A 132 -40.16 -1.39 7.22
CA ALA A 132 -40.39 -1.36 5.77
C ALA A 132 -41.21 -2.55 5.29
N GLY A 133 -41.00 -3.74 5.84
CA GLY A 133 -41.81 -4.93 5.59
C GLY A 133 -43.30 -4.78 6.04
N LEU A 134 -43.61 -3.83 6.94
CA LEU A 134 -44.97 -3.49 7.37
C LEU A 134 -45.62 -2.37 6.52
N GLY A 135 -44.93 -1.94 5.44
CA GLY A 135 -45.46 -0.93 4.52
C GLY A 135 -45.07 0.52 4.88
N TYR A 136 -44.11 0.71 5.78
CA TYR A 136 -43.55 2.04 6.04
C TYR A 136 -42.36 2.31 5.13
N VAL A 137 -42.25 3.56 4.63
CA VAL A 137 -41.16 4.05 3.80
C VAL A 137 -40.41 5.14 4.57
N PHE A 138 -39.09 5.05 4.62
CA PHE A 138 -38.22 6.00 5.31
C PHE A 138 -37.52 6.87 4.28
N HIS A 139 -37.77 8.16 4.31
CA HIS A 139 -37.13 9.15 3.46
C HIS A 139 -36.15 9.97 4.27
N TYR A 140 -34.89 10.01 3.83
CA TYR A 140 -33.79 10.63 4.54
C TYR A 140 -33.48 12.01 3.97
N TYR A 141 -33.36 13.01 4.84
CA TYR A 141 -33.13 14.39 4.44
C TYR A 141 -32.03 15.06 5.23
N LYS A 142 -31.30 15.92 4.53
CA LYS A 142 -30.35 16.87 5.11
C LYS A 142 -30.73 18.26 4.65
N MET A 143 -30.96 19.16 5.58
CA MET A 143 -31.40 20.53 5.27
C MET A 143 -30.66 21.53 6.15
N GLY A 144 -30.36 22.71 5.63
CA GLY A 144 -29.83 23.81 6.44
C GLY A 144 -30.80 24.20 7.55
N THR A 145 -30.31 24.52 8.75
CA THR A 145 -31.13 24.79 9.95
C THR A 145 -32.20 25.84 9.69
N LYS A 146 -31.86 26.95 9.00
CA LYS A 146 -32.84 28.01 8.69
C LYS A 146 -34.01 27.52 7.80
N SER A 147 -33.69 26.71 6.79
CA SER A 147 -34.68 26.16 5.90
C SER A 147 -35.55 25.13 6.61
N PHE A 148 -34.98 24.35 7.52
CA PHE A 148 -35.68 23.38 8.34
C PHE A 148 -36.62 24.06 9.35
N GLU A 149 -36.23 25.22 9.91
CA GLU A 149 -37.09 26.00 10.81
C GLU A 149 -38.32 26.58 10.08
N ALA A 150 -38.15 26.97 8.82
CA ALA A 150 -39.24 27.51 7.99
C ALA A 150 -40.22 26.43 7.45
N LEU A 151 -39.85 25.15 7.60
CA LEU A 151 -40.72 24.03 7.13
C LEU A 151 -41.94 23.86 8.00
N ASP A 152 -43.09 23.69 7.36
CA ASP A 152 -44.34 23.28 8.04
C ASP A 152 -44.30 21.79 8.41
N LYS A 153 -43.79 21.52 9.61
CA LYS A 153 -43.57 20.17 10.12
C LYS A 153 -44.86 19.41 10.46
N SER A 154 -45.98 20.13 10.60
CA SER A 154 -47.26 19.51 11.00
C SER A 154 -47.81 18.56 9.94
N LYS A 155 -47.38 18.69 8.69
CA LYS A 155 -47.80 17.88 7.55
C LYS A 155 -47.10 16.53 7.42
N TYR A 156 -46.04 16.30 8.18
CA TYR A 156 -45.17 15.16 8.00
C TYR A 156 -44.90 14.40 9.29
N ALA A 157 -44.89 13.09 9.22
CA ALA A 157 -44.36 12.26 10.31
C ALA A 157 -42.82 12.32 10.30
N LEU A 158 -42.27 13.36 10.93
CA LEU A 158 -40.87 13.74 10.86
C LEU A 158 -40.18 13.47 12.20
N GLN A 159 -39.02 12.83 12.13
CA GLN A 159 -38.11 12.63 13.27
C GLN A 159 -36.76 13.27 13.00
N VAL A 160 -36.35 14.22 13.81
CA VAL A 160 -35.01 14.78 13.78
C VAL A 160 -34.03 13.75 14.39
N ILE A 161 -32.99 13.44 13.65
CA ILE A 161 -31.93 12.53 14.08
C ILE A 161 -30.75 13.32 14.68
N ASN A 162 -30.32 14.37 13.98
CA ASN A 162 -29.20 15.20 14.43
C ASN A 162 -29.36 16.65 13.95
N ASN A 163 -28.85 17.57 14.76
CA ASN A 163 -28.73 18.99 14.41
C ASN A 163 -27.35 19.48 14.85
N ASP A 164 -26.47 19.78 13.89
CA ASP A 164 -25.12 20.29 14.14
C ASP A 164 -25.06 21.82 14.18
N GLY A 165 -26.21 22.50 14.19
CA GLY A 165 -26.36 23.95 14.16
C GLY A 165 -26.30 24.55 12.74
N LYS A 166 -25.70 23.89 11.80
CA LYS A 166 -25.63 24.26 10.37
C LYS A 166 -26.62 23.46 9.53
N ASN A 167 -26.68 22.16 9.76
CA ASN A 167 -27.54 21.22 9.06
C ASN A 167 -28.36 20.40 10.07
N VAL A 168 -29.57 20.06 9.67
CA VAL A 168 -30.45 19.14 10.36
C VAL A 168 -30.58 17.87 9.51
N HIS A 169 -30.28 16.74 10.11
CA HIS A 169 -30.51 15.41 9.53
C HIS A 169 -31.77 14.85 10.15
N PHE A 170 -32.71 14.46 9.32
CA PHE A 170 -34.02 13.98 9.77
C PHE A 170 -34.60 12.93 8.80
N VAL A 171 -35.53 12.17 9.30
CA VAL A 171 -36.25 11.15 8.53
C VAL A 171 -37.71 11.54 8.50
N VAL A 172 -38.32 11.36 7.36
CA VAL A 172 -39.77 11.42 7.20
C VAL A 172 -40.27 10.02 6.95
N VAL A 173 -41.26 9.60 7.71
CA VAL A 173 -41.87 8.28 7.57
C VAL A 173 -43.19 8.44 6.80
N ALA A 174 -43.32 7.71 5.72
CA ALA A 174 -44.56 7.64 4.90
C ALA A 174 -45.07 6.20 4.83
N THR A 175 -46.29 6.02 4.37
CA THR A 175 -46.82 4.70 4.03
C THR A 175 -46.62 4.44 2.54
N ALA A 176 -46.34 3.19 2.17
CA ALA A 176 -46.06 2.82 0.78
C ALA A 176 -47.24 3.15 -0.19
N ASP A 177 -48.48 3.13 0.32
CA ASP A 177 -49.66 3.41 -0.48
C ASP A 177 -50.06 4.89 -0.48
N GLY A 178 -49.33 5.76 0.22
CA GLY A 178 -49.62 7.19 0.35
C GLY A 178 -48.95 8.03 -0.73
N GLU A 179 -49.65 9.11 -1.17
CA GLU A 179 -48.97 10.16 -1.93
C GLU A 179 -47.96 10.85 -1.03
N TYR A 180 -46.71 10.90 -1.49
CA TYR A 180 -45.61 11.52 -0.78
C TYR A 180 -44.96 12.62 -1.62
N ASP A 181 -45.05 13.83 -1.15
CA ASP A 181 -44.38 14.99 -1.72
C ASP A 181 -43.65 15.77 -0.62
N PHE A 182 -42.40 16.00 -0.78
CA PHE A 182 -41.58 16.72 0.20
C PHE A 182 -40.72 17.78 -0.51
N PRO A 183 -40.70 19.04 -0.01
CA PRO A 183 -40.08 20.17 -0.71
C PRO A 183 -38.52 20.20 -0.57
N ALA A 184 -37.85 19.06 -0.57
CA ALA A 184 -36.42 18.96 -0.52
C ALA A 184 -35.91 17.70 -1.24
N GLN A 185 -34.66 17.73 -1.62
CA GLN A 185 -34.01 16.57 -2.23
C GLN A 185 -33.69 15.51 -1.16
N GLU A 186 -34.12 14.28 -1.42
CA GLU A 186 -33.85 13.13 -0.59
C GLU A 186 -32.36 12.75 -0.62
N CYS A 187 -31.81 12.38 0.52
CA CYS A 187 -30.48 11.82 0.63
C CYS A 187 -30.52 10.29 0.51
N PRO A 188 -29.45 9.64 0.04
CA PRO A 188 -29.34 8.20 0.12
C PRO A 188 -29.49 7.72 1.57
N ALA A 189 -30.20 6.61 1.76
CA ALA A 189 -30.31 5.96 3.06
C ALA A 189 -28.89 5.59 3.56
N PRO A 190 -28.59 5.80 4.84
CA PRO A 190 -27.30 5.39 5.40
C PRO A 190 -27.16 3.87 5.33
N ALA A 191 -25.99 3.40 4.88
CA ALA A 191 -25.75 1.97 4.63
C ALA A 191 -25.66 1.10 5.90
N GLY A 192 -25.61 1.71 7.10
CA GLY A 192 -25.51 1.03 8.39
C GLY A 192 -25.11 1.97 9.51
N SER A 193 -24.88 1.43 10.70
CA SER A 193 -24.42 2.19 11.87
C SER A 193 -23.00 2.73 11.68
N TRP A 194 -22.74 3.92 12.22
CA TRP A 194 -21.39 4.49 12.26
C TRP A 194 -20.43 3.68 13.15
N LYS A 195 -20.96 2.95 14.15
CA LYS A 195 -20.15 2.09 15.04
C LYS A 195 -19.46 0.95 14.30
N GLU A 196 -20.08 0.45 13.22
CA GLU A 196 -19.43 -0.56 12.36
C GLU A 196 -18.18 0.00 11.69
N CYS A 197 -18.24 1.25 11.23
CA CYS A 197 -17.09 1.92 10.63
C CYS A 197 -16.01 2.20 11.69
N GLU A 198 -16.38 2.56 12.91
CA GLU A 198 -15.46 2.80 14.02
C GLU A 198 -14.73 1.51 14.39
N ALA A 199 -15.44 0.41 14.59
CA ALA A 199 -14.84 -0.89 14.88
C ALA A 199 -13.91 -1.37 13.73
N LYS A 200 -14.31 -1.13 12.49
CA LYS A 200 -13.46 -1.44 11.32
C LYS A 200 -12.19 -0.59 11.33
N LEU A 201 -12.28 0.71 11.62
CA LEU A 201 -11.12 1.60 11.73
C LEU A 201 -10.16 1.17 12.84
N GLU A 202 -10.67 0.78 13.99
CA GLU A 202 -9.85 0.24 15.08
C GLU A 202 -9.09 -1.01 14.65
N GLY A 203 -9.78 -1.95 13.97
CA GLY A 203 -9.16 -3.16 13.43
C GLY A 203 -8.06 -2.85 12.41
N LEU A 204 -8.33 -1.96 11.44
CA LEU A 204 -7.37 -1.54 10.43
C LEU A 204 -6.14 -0.82 11.04
N ASN A 205 -6.36 0.06 12.02
CA ASN A 205 -5.26 0.72 12.70
C ASN A 205 -4.39 -0.27 13.49
N ALA A 206 -5.00 -1.25 14.16
CA ALA A 206 -4.26 -2.30 14.86
C ALA A 206 -3.44 -3.18 13.88
N GLU A 207 -3.98 -3.47 12.70
CA GLU A 207 -3.27 -4.19 11.64
C GLU A 207 -2.12 -3.36 11.07
N LEU A 208 -2.34 -2.06 10.82
CA LEU A 208 -1.31 -1.14 10.36
C LEU A 208 -0.11 -1.08 11.32
N VAL A 209 -0.38 -1.02 12.62
CA VAL A 209 0.67 -1.06 13.64
C VAL A 209 1.48 -2.35 13.57
N ARG A 210 0.81 -3.51 13.40
CA ARG A 210 1.48 -4.80 13.23
C ARG A 210 2.35 -4.84 11.98
N CYS A 211 1.83 -4.41 10.84
CA CYS A 211 2.59 -4.36 9.57
C CYS A 211 3.80 -3.43 9.68
N LYS A 212 3.66 -2.26 10.31
CA LYS A 212 4.78 -1.35 10.55
C LYS A 212 5.85 -1.96 11.48
N ALA A 213 5.43 -2.68 12.52
CA ALA A 213 6.36 -3.41 13.38
C ALA A 213 7.10 -4.52 12.62
N THR A 214 6.42 -5.23 11.71
CA THR A 214 7.04 -6.22 10.83
C THR A 214 8.08 -5.58 9.94
N LEU A 215 7.77 -4.45 9.27
CA LEU A 215 8.75 -3.73 8.45
C LEU A 215 9.96 -3.24 9.26
N ALA A 216 9.74 -2.76 10.49
CA ALA A 216 10.82 -2.35 11.37
C ALA A 216 11.72 -3.54 11.76
N GLY A 217 11.14 -4.72 12.01
CA GLY A 217 11.88 -5.96 12.23
C GLY A 217 12.70 -6.38 11.01
N LEU A 218 12.09 -6.32 9.82
CA LEU A 218 12.77 -6.58 8.55
C LEU A 218 13.89 -5.57 8.28
N ALA A 219 13.68 -4.29 8.58
CA ALA A 219 14.71 -3.26 8.41
C ALA A 219 15.97 -3.55 9.27
N ALA A 220 15.78 -4.05 10.50
CA ALA A 220 16.89 -4.44 11.37
C ALA A 220 17.70 -5.62 10.80
N GLU A 221 17.08 -6.51 10.04
CA GLU A 221 17.70 -7.71 9.45
C GLU A 221 18.03 -7.53 7.95
N SER A 222 17.98 -6.31 7.43
CA SER A 222 18.13 -6.00 5.99
C SER A 222 19.49 -6.36 5.39
N GLY A 223 20.51 -6.64 6.23
CA GLY A 223 21.82 -7.12 5.80
C GLY A 223 21.77 -8.38 4.92
N LYS A 224 20.75 -9.23 5.09
CA LYS A 224 20.54 -10.41 4.24
C LYS A 224 20.26 -10.05 2.79
N LEU A 225 19.46 -9.01 2.55
CA LEU A 225 19.18 -8.52 1.19
C LEU A 225 20.42 -7.91 0.55
N ALA A 226 21.27 -7.22 1.34
CA ALA A 226 22.51 -6.66 0.84
C ALA A 226 23.48 -7.77 0.38
N ALA A 227 23.62 -8.84 1.17
CA ALA A 227 24.43 -10.00 0.80
C ALA A 227 23.89 -10.72 -0.46
N GLU A 228 22.56 -10.89 -0.58
CA GLU A 228 21.96 -11.50 -1.78
C GLU A 228 22.09 -10.58 -3.00
N LEU A 229 22.03 -9.27 -2.84
CA LEU A 229 22.26 -8.30 -3.92
C LEU A 229 23.70 -8.41 -4.44
N GLU A 230 24.69 -8.51 -3.56
CA GLU A 230 26.10 -8.70 -3.92
C GLU A 230 26.32 -10.02 -4.67
N LYS A 231 25.71 -11.11 -4.18
CA LYS A 231 25.75 -12.42 -4.83
C LYS A 231 25.10 -12.38 -6.21
N THR A 232 23.91 -11.80 -6.34
CA THR A 232 23.20 -11.63 -7.62
C THR A 232 23.99 -10.78 -8.60
N GLY A 233 24.64 -9.71 -8.11
CA GLY A 233 25.54 -8.87 -8.91
C GLY A 233 26.74 -9.64 -9.42
N SER A 234 27.39 -10.43 -8.58
CA SER A 234 28.54 -11.26 -8.95
C SER A 234 28.16 -12.39 -9.94
N GLU A 235 26.96 -12.96 -9.78
CA GLU A 235 26.44 -13.96 -10.72
C GLU A 235 26.16 -13.33 -12.09
N LEU A 236 25.52 -12.15 -12.12
CA LEU A 236 25.26 -11.39 -13.35
C LEU A 236 26.57 -11.04 -14.06
N ASP A 237 27.57 -10.54 -13.33
CA ASP A 237 28.87 -10.18 -13.87
C ASP A 237 29.56 -11.39 -14.50
N ARG A 238 29.53 -12.54 -13.82
CA ARG A 238 30.11 -13.79 -14.32
C ARG A 238 29.38 -14.27 -15.58
N TYR A 239 28.04 -14.19 -15.55
CA TYR A 239 27.21 -14.60 -16.67
C TYR A 239 27.43 -13.74 -17.91
N LEU A 240 27.47 -12.42 -17.76
CA LEU A 240 27.73 -11.49 -18.86
C LEU A 240 29.15 -11.64 -19.42
N ALA A 241 30.11 -11.96 -18.59
CA ALA A 241 31.48 -12.24 -19.04
C ALA A 241 31.53 -13.52 -19.91
N GLY A 242 30.78 -14.57 -19.55
CA GLY A 242 30.65 -15.79 -20.34
C GLY A 242 29.89 -15.61 -21.65
N ALA A 243 28.74 -14.95 -21.61
CA ALA A 243 27.86 -14.76 -22.76
C ALA A 243 28.47 -13.84 -23.84
N THR A 244 29.30 -12.87 -23.47
CA THR A 244 30.05 -12.05 -24.43
C THR A 244 31.14 -12.86 -25.18
N GLY A 245 31.60 -13.95 -24.60
CA GLY A 245 32.50 -14.88 -25.27
C GLY A 245 31.84 -15.78 -26.31
N GLU A 246 30.58 -16.22 -26.07
CA GLU A 246 29.82 -17.07 -26.98
C GLU A 246 29.22 -16.33 -28.20
N GLN A 247 28.90 -15.04 -28.05
CA GLN A 247 28.37 -14.21 -29.16
C GLN A 247 29.47 -13.74 -30.14
N ALA A 248 30.74 -13.93 -29.79
CA ALA A 248 31.88 -13.60 -30.63
C ALA A 248 32.45 -14.80 -31.40
N ALA A 249 31.90 -15.98 -31.22
CA ALA A 249 32.21 -17.22 -31.94
C ALA A 249 31.20 -17.54 -33.01
#